data_1d2bb35578d44aadc65719d674ce6a2f
#
_entry.id   1d2bb35578d44aadc65719d674ce6a2f
#
_cell.length_a   1.000
_cell.length_b   1.000
_cell.length_c   1.000
_cell.angle_alpha   90.00
_cell.angle_beta   90.00
_cell.angle_gamma   90.00
#
_symmetry.space_group_name_H-M   'P 1'
#
loop_
_entity.id
_entity.type
_entity.pdbx_description
1 polymer ?
#
loop_
_entity_poly.entity_id
_entity_poly.type
_entity_poly.pdbx_seq_one_letter_code
_entity_poly.pdbx_strand_id
1 'polypeptide(L)'
;MSEFGLVVLGAHLGVHIKKEIEQTLPKKILLVEPVPHNVEAINNNLKDFKDIILEQVAISDKKEKKDFFFVKRSSIPKLKKHWSSGIGSFNKSHILDHRSKRFQIEDIDIDKISIQSITLQDLIEKYSITKIDKLLIDVEGSEYAILKNIDLNKINIKKIIFEYKHFDGYKTTGKKLEEILKKFDQNNYSVSKIDEENILAEKL
;
A
#
# COMPACT_ATOMS: atom_id res chain seq x y z
N MET A 1 -16.11 -17.00 6.90
CA MET A 1 -16.28 -15.62 6.37
C MET A 1 -15.71 -14.65 7.39
N SER A 2 -14.83 -13.75 6.98
CA SER A 2 -14.12 -12.84 7.90
C SER A 2 -14.39 -11.38 7.55
N GLU A 3 -14.65 -10.55 8.56
CA GLU A 3 -14.73 -9.10 8.42
C GLU A 3 -13.45 -8.48 9.00
N PHE A 4 -12.88 -7.52 8.27
CA PHE A 4 -11.72 -6.77 8.68
C PHE A 4 -12.10 -5.29 8.91
N GLY A 5 -11.64 -4.73 10.01
CA GLY A 5 -11.81 -3.31 10.28
C GLY A 5 -10.82 -2.47 9.47
N LEU A 6 -9.60 -2.97 9.29
CA LEU A 6 -8.54 -2.29 8.56
C LEU A 6 -7.72 -3.28 7.74
N VAL A 7 -7.49 -2.95 6.47
CA VAL A 7 -6.51 -3.61 5.60
C VAL A 7 -5.58 -2.53 5.06
N VAL A 8 -4.27 -2.73 5.20
CA VAL A 8 -3.24 -1.78 4.74
C VAL A 8 -2.31 -2.48 3.78
N LEU A 9 -2.25 -1.99 2.56
CA LEU A 9 -1.29 -2.40 1.55
C LEU A 9 -0.18 -1.35 1.49
N GLY A 10 1.03 -1.71 1.91
CA GLY A 10 2.16 -0.80 2.14
C GLY A 10 2.17 -0.26 3.57
N ALA A 11 2.35 -1.14 4.57
CA ALA A 11 2.30 -0.74 5.97
C ALA A 11 3.57 -0.01 6.46
N HIS A 12 4.65 0.02 5.67
CA HIS A 12 5.92 0.67 5.96
C HIS A 12 6.45 0.27 7.36
N LEU A 13 6.65 1.21 8.27
CA LEU A 13 7.10 0.95 9.64
C LEU A 13 5.95 0.72 10.63
N GLY A 14 4.70 0.81 10.21
CA GLY A 14 3.51 0.70 11.06
C GLY A 14 3.22 1.91 11.95
N VAL A 15 4.13 2.86 12.06
CA VAL A 15 4.01 4.00 13.00
C VAL A 15 2.91 4.96 12.57
N HIS A 16 2.84 5.29 11.29
CA HIS A 16 1.90 6.26 10.74
C HIS A 16 0.43 5.78 10.79
N ILE A 17 0.20 4.45 10.83
CA ILE A 17 -1.12 3.85 10.93
C ILE A 17 -1.54 3.48 12.35
N LYS A 18 -0.71 3.76 13.37
CA LYS A 18 -0.96 3.36 14.77
C LYS A 18 -2.30 3.87 15.28
N LYS A 19 -2.63 5.12 14.99
CA LYS A 19 -3.92 5.72 15.37
C LYS A 19 -5.11 5.04 14.70
N GLU A 20 -4.97 4.65 13.42
CA GLU A 20 -6.00 3.89 12.69
C GLU A 20 -6.21 2.50 13.30
N ILE A 21 -5.12 1.86 13.72
CA ILE A 21 -5.16 0.57 14.41
C ILE A 21 -5.93 0.71 15.73
N GLU A 22 -5.58 1.70 16.57
CA GLU A 22 -6.25 1.96 17.85
C GLU A 22 -7.76 2.20 17.70
N GLN A 23 -8.15 2.93 16.65
CA GLN A 23 -9.56 3.20 16.36
C GLN A 23 -10.31 1.99 15.77
N THR A 24 -9.59 1.03 15.22
CA THR A 24 -10.18 -0.15 14.56
C THR A 24 -10.47 -1.27 15.53
N LEU A 25 -9.65 -1.42 16.57
CA LEU A 25 -9.79 -2.50 17.55
C LEU A 25 -11.18 -2.47 18.23
N PRO A 26 -11.75 -3.65 18.54
CA PRO A 26 -11.17 -5.00 18.48
C PRO A 26 -11.35 -5.74 17.12
N LYS A 27 -11.66 -5.06 16.03
CA LYS A 27 -11.82 -5.73 14.73
C LYS A 27 -10.47 -6.19 14.19
N LYS A 28 -10.49 -7.23 13.34
CA LYS A 28 -9.30 -7.78 12.69
C LYS A 28 -8.60 -6.73 11.82
N ILE A 29 -7.27 -6.78 11.83
CA ILE A 29 -6.40 -5.89 11.06
C ILE A 29 -5.44 -6.75 10.24
N LEU A 30 -5.27 -6.39 8.96
CA LEU A 30 -4.34 -7.03 8.05
C LEU A 30 -3.38 -5.98 7.49
N LEU A 31 -2.10 -6.18 7.72
CA LEU A 31 -1.03 -5.34 7.22
C LEU A 31 -0.23 -6.12 6.19
N VAL A 32 0.13 -5.47 5.10
CA VAL A 32 0.98 -6.04 4.04
C VAL A 32 2.19 -5.14 3.84
N GLU A 33 3.39 -5.72 3.92
CA GLU A 33 4.65 -5.01 3.75
C GLU A 33 5.69 -5.95 3.13
N PRO A 34 6.25 -5.63 1.95
CA PRO A 34 7.23 -6.50 1.30
C PRO A 34 8.65 -6.40 1.88
N VAL A 35 9.07 -5.25 2.41
CA VAL A 35 10.46 -4.97 2.79
C VAL A 35 10.81 -5.61 4.12
N PRO A 36 11.84 -6.51 4.19
CA PRO A 36 12.12 -7.29 5.39
C PRO A 36 12.39 -6.45 6.66
N HIS A 37 13.18 -5.38 6.55
CA HIS A 37 13.48 -4.54 7.70
C HIS A 37 12.31 -3.67 8.15
N ASN A 38 11.34 -3.39 7.28
CA ASN A 38 10.09 -2.75 7.64
C ASN A 38 9.17 -3.73 8.38
N VAL A 39 9.10 -4.99 7.92
CA VAL A 39 8.37 -6.08 8.63
C VAL A 39 8.92 -6.24 10.05
N GLU A 40 10.25 -6.27 10.23
CA GLU A 40 10.88 -6.30 11.55
C GLU A 40 10.48 -5.08 12.39
N ALA A 41 10.48 -3.88 11.79
CA ALA A 41 10.06 -2.66 12.47
C ALA A 41 8.58 -2.68 12.86
N ILE A 42 7.68 -3.15 12.01
CA ILE A 42 6.25 -3.32 12.33
C ILE A 42 6.07 -4.21 13.56
N ASN A 43 6.73 -5.37 13.57
CA ASN A 43 6.65 -6.31 14.70
C ASN A 43 7.10 -5.65 16.03
N ASN A 44 8.11 -4.78 15.99
CA ASN A 44 8.57 -4.05 17.16
C ASN A 44 7.65 -2.89 17.56
N ASN A 45 7.21 -2.10 16.57
CA ASN A 45 6.42 -0.89 16.80
C ASN A 45 4.98 -1.19 17.24
N LEU A 46 4.44 -2.34 16.80
CA LEU A 46 3.07 -2.76 17.05
C LEU A 46 2.96 -3.96 18.00
N LYS A 47 4.03 -4.32 18.70
CA LYS A 47 4.09 -5.49 19.61
C LYS A 47 3.02 -5.51 20.70
N ASP A 48 2.52 -4.36 21.10
CA ASP A 48 1.50 -4.22 22.14
C ASP A 48 0.06 -4.43 21.61
N PHE A 49 -0.11 -4.48 20.29
CA PHE A 49 -1.38 -4.75 19.64
C PHE A 49 -1.53 -6.23 19.34
N LYS A 50 -2.60 -6.83 19.84
CA LYS A 50 -2.99 -8.21 19.52
C LYS A 50 -3.88 -8.22 18.28
N ASP A 51 -4.00 -9.36 17.63
CA ASP A 51 -4.92 -9.58 16.50
C ASP A 51 -4.57 -8.81 15.19
N ILE A 52 -3.28 -8.42 15.04
CA ILE A 52 -2.75 -7.91 13.77
C ILE A 52 -2.16 -9.09 13.00
N ILE A 53 -2.64 -9.25 11.76
CA ILE A 53 -2.05 -10.18 10.79
C ILE A 53 -1.08 -9.38 9.94
N LEU A 54 0.18 -9.84 9.82
CA LEU A 54 1.21 -9.21 9.01
C LEU A 54 1.66 -10.19 7.90
N GLU A 55 1.51 -9.77 6.65
CA GLU A 55 1.92 -10.51 5.46
C GLU A 55 3.14 -9.88 4.81
N GLN A 56 4.21 -10.68 4.68
CA GLN A 56 5.41 -10.25 3.95
C GLN A 56 5.31 -10.66 2.48
N VAL A 57 4.51 -9.95 1.73
CA VAL A 57 4.31 -10.11 0.29
C VAL A 57 4.20 -8.73 -0.37
N ALA A 58 4.39 -8.67 -1.68
CA ALA A 58 4.05 -7.47 -2.44
C ALA A 58 2.69 -7.63 -3.11
N ILE A 59 1.90 -6.56 -3.18
CA ILE A 59 0.63 -6.56 -3.91
C ILE A 59 0.84 -5.99 -5.31
N SER A 60 0.32 -6.71 -6.31
CA SER A 60 0.34 -6.27 -7.71
C SER A 60 -0.89 -6.77 -8.46
N ASP A 61 -0.88 -6.65 -9.79
CA ASP A 61 -1.92 -7.20 -10.66
C ASP A 61 -1.79 -8.70 -10.94
N LYS A 62 -0.66 -9.33 -10.52
CA LYS A 62 -0.36 -10.73 -10.82
C LYS A 62 0.26 -11.46 -9.64
N LYS A 63 -0.04 -12.76 -9.59
CA LYS A 63 0.61 -13.70 -8.68
C LYS A 63 1.85 -14.27 -9.35
N GLU A 64 3.03 -13.75 -9.01
CA GLU A 64 4.31 -14.19 -9.57
C GLU A 64 5.45 -13.99 -8.58
N LYS A 65 6.55 -14.73 -8.76
CA LYS A 65 7.79 -14.47 -8.03
C LYS A 65 8.61 -13.47 -8.83
N LYS A 66 8.96 -12.33 -8.22
CA LYS A 66 9.57 -11.20 -8.91
C LYS A 66 10.56 -10.46 -8.04
N ASP A 67 11.56 -9.82 -8.65
CA ASP A 67 12.47 -8.94 -7.94
C ASP A 67 11.73 -7.68 -7.48
N PHE A 68 11.86 -7.37 -6.19
CA PHE A 68 11.34 -6.16 -5.55
C PHE A 68 12.52 -5.36 -5.01
N PHE A 69 12.63 -4.11 -5.40
CA PHE A 69 13.71 -3.20 -5.03
C PHE A 69 13.28 -2.31 -3.87
N PHE A 70 14.21 -1.98 -2.99
CA PHE A 70 13.97 -1.13 -1.83
C PHE A 70 15.27 -0.46 -1.36
N VAL A 71 15.16 0.58 -0.54
CA VAL A 71 16.32 1.26 0.04
C VAL A 71 16.98 0.37 1.08
N LYS A 72 18.31 0.16 0.99
CA LYS A 72 19.08 -0.60 1.97
C LYS A 72 18.94 -0.01 3.37
N ARG A 73 18.76 -0.87 4.36
CA ARG A 73 18.71 -0.47 5.78
C ARG A 73 19.91 0.41 6.18
N SER A 74 21.12 0.04 5.74
CA SER A 74 22.35 0.79 6.02
C SER A 74 22.41 2.17 5.37
N SER A 75 21.64 2.40 4.32
CA SER A 75 21.60 3.68 3.59
C SER A 75 20.57 4.66 4.15
N ILE A 76 19.55 4.19 4.88
CA ILE A 76 18.49 5.04 5.45
C ILE A 76 19.04 6.21 6.27
N PRO A 77 20.00 6.03 7.20
CA PRO A 77 20.53 7.13 8.00
C PRO A 77 21.20 8.24 7.17
N LYS A 78 21.94 7.87 6.10
CA LYS A 78 22.62 8.85 5.23
C LYS A 78 21.64 9.66 4.38
N LEU A 79 20.50 9.07 4.01
CA LEU A 79 19.49 9.73 3.18
C LEU A 79 18.67 10.77 3.95
N LYS A 80 18.69 10.73 5.29
CA LYS A 80 18.10 11.75 6.19
C LYS A 80 16.62 12.06 5.91
N LYS A 81 15.87 11.09 5.40
CA LYS A 81 14.43 11.21 5.13
C LYS A 81 13.71 10.06 5.83
N HIS A 82 12.74 10.40 6.69
CA HIS A 82 11.96 9.43 7.45
C HIS A 82 11.16 8.47 6.55
N TRP A 83 10.79 8.92 5.35
CA TRP A 83 10.04 8.13 4.37
C TRP A 83 10.94 7.26 3.46
N SER A 84 12.27 7.42 3.50
CA SER A 84 13.18 6.71 2.59
C SER A 84 13.09 5.19 2.69
N SER A 85 12.75 4.63 3.85
CA SER A 85 12.51 3.19 4.02
C SER A 85 11.17 2.70 3.44
N GLY A 86 10.25 3.62 3.14
CA GLY A 86 8.96 3.30 2.53
C GLY A 86 9.01 3.11 1.02
N ILE A 87 10.04 3.67 0.37
CA ILE A 87 10.16 3.55 -1.08
C ILE A 87 10.56 2.13 -1.46
N GLY A 88 9.59 1.39 -1.99
CA GLY A 88 9.82 0.06 -2.51
C GLY A 88 9.03 -0.16 -3.80
N SER A 89 9.62 -0.79 -4.82
CA SER A 89 8.96 -0.94 -6.11
C SER A 89 9.47 -2.16 -6.88
N PHE A 90 8.64 -2.70 -7.78
CA PHE A 90 9.08 -3.66 -8.79
C PHE A 90 9.97 -3.04 -9.87
N ASN A 91 10.04 -1.72 -9.92
CA ASN A 91 10.86 -0.98 -10.85
C ASN A 91 11.93 -0.18 -10.11
N LYS A 92 13.21 -0.56 -10.27
CA LYS A 92 14.33 0.13 -9.64
C LYS A 92 14.41 1.62 -10.02
N SER A 93 14.06 1.96 -11.27
CA SER A 93 14.10 3.36 -11.71
C SER A 93 13.12 4.24 -10.93
N HIS A 94 11.96 3.70 -10.51
CA HIS A 94 11.01 4.43 -9.67
C HIS A 94 11.67 4.94 -8.38
N ILE A 95 12.51 4.12 -7.73
CA ILE A 95 13.25 4.54 -6.52
C ILE A 95 14.26 5.65 -6.86
N LEU A 96 14.98 5.52 -7.98
CA LEU A 96 15.97 6.51 -8.41
C LEU A 96 15.33 7.84 -8.85
N ASP A 97 14.10 7.82 -9.35
CA ASP A 97 13.35 9.00 -9.77
C ASP A 97 13.02 9.94 -8.60
N HIS A 98 13.06 9.44 -7.35
CA HIS A 98 12.98 10.28 -6.15
C HIS A 98 14.24 11.14 -5.91
N ARG A 99 15.34 10.93 -6.66
CA ARG A 99 16.57 11.70 -6.51
C ARG A 99 16.32 13.20 -6.66
N SER A 100 16.87 13.95 -5.72
CA SER A 100 16.77 15.42 -5.70
C SER A 100 17.97 16.00 -4.97
N LYS A 101 18.12 17.34 -5.00
CA LYS A 101 19.17 18.04 -4.23
C LYS A 101 19.14 17.71 -2.73
N ARG A 102 17.97 17.35 -2.19
CA ARG A 102 17.76 17.03 -0.77
C ARG A 102 17.65 15.53 -0.48
N PHE A 103 17.69 14.69 -1.52
CA PHE A 103 17.60 13.24 -1.43
C PHE A 103 18.54 12.61 -2.45
N GLN A 104 19.77 12.35 -2.02
CA GLN A 104 20.87 11.87 -2.85
C GLN A 104 20.90 10.33 -2.83
N ILE A 105 19.89 9.69 -3.43
CA ILE A 105 19.87 8.23 -3.57
C ILE A 105 20.65 7.79 -4.82
N GLU A 106 21.41 6.72 -4.68
CA GLU A 106 22.23 6.13 -5.73
C GLU A 106 21.97 4.62 -5.84
N ASP A 107 22.43 4.01 -6.91
CA ASP A 107 22.29 2.56 -7.14
C ASP A 107 22.83 1.71 -5.99
N ILE A 108 23.89 2.13 -5.35
CA ILE A 108 24.51 1.44 -4.21
C ILE A 108 23.60 1.43 -2.98
N ASP A 109 22.63 2.32 -2.91
CA ASP A 109 21.69 2.45 -1.79
C ASP A 109 20.48 1.54 -1.93
N ILE A 110 20.33 0.90 -3.09
CA ILE A 110 19.20 0.04 -3.41
C ILE A 110 19.59 -1.42 -3.25
N ASP A 111 18.75 -2.16 -2.56
CA ASP A 111 18.81 -3.61 -2.46
C ASP A 111 17.62 -4.25 -3.18
N LYS A 112 17.63 -5.56 -3.32
CA LYS A 112 16.52 -6.31 -3.90
C LYS A 112 16.32 -7.65 -3.20
N ILE A 113 15.06 -8.08 -3.21
CA ILE A 113 14.68 -9.44 -2.82
C ILE A 113 13.84 -10.06 -3.93
N SER A 114 13.92 -11.38 -4.05
CA SER A 114 12.95 -12.12 -4.85
C SER A 114 11.77 -12.49 -3.97
N ILE A 115 10.64 -11.82 -4.17
CA ILE A 115 9.44 -11.94 -3.33
C ILE A 115 8.25 -12.47 -4.13
N GLN A 116 7.33 -13.13 -3.44
CA GLN A 116 6.03 -13.47 -4.02
C GLN A 116 5.19 -12.20 -4.11
N SER A 117 4.79 -11.81 -5.32
CA SER A 117 3.68 -10.89 -5.49
C SER A 117 2.37 -11.68 -5.54
N ILE A 118 1.32 -11.08 -5.01
CA ILE A 118 -0.05 -11.60 -5.04
C ILE A 118 -1.02 -10.47 -5.42
N THR A 119 -2.19 -10.82 -5.87
CA THR A 119 -3.25 -9.84 -6.10
C THR A 119 -4.01 -9.55 -4.81
N LEU A 120 -4.73 -8.44 -4.76
CA LEU A 120 -5.67 -8.18 -3.65
C LEU A 120 -6.75 -9.26 -3.59
N GLN A 121 -7.16 -9.85 -4.72
CA GLN A 121 -8.10 -10.96 -4.77
C GLN A 121 -7.54 -12.23 -4.09
N ASP A 122 -6.26 -12.57 -4.34
CA ASP A 122 -5.61 -13.69 -3.64
C ASP A 122 -5.61 -13.50 -2.12
N LEU A 123 -5.40 -12.25 -1.66
CA LEU A 123 -5.41 -11.92 -0.24
C LEU A 123 -6.82 -12.05 0.36
N ILE A 124 -7.83 -11.58 -0.36
CA ILE A 124 -9.25 -11.71 0.00
C ILE A 124 -9.63 -13.19 0.14
N GLU A 125 -9.24 -14.01 -0.81
CA GLU A 125 -9.51 -15.46 -0.80
C GLU A 125 -8.78 -16.17 0.33
N LYS A 126 -7.48 -15.88 0.53
CA LYS A 126 -6.65 -16.47 1.59
C LYS A 126 -7.27 -16.32 2.98
N TYR A 127 -7.82 -15.13 3.26
CA TYR A 127 -8.41 -14.81 4.55
C TYR A 127 -9.94 -14.92 4.59
N SER A 128 -10.56 -15.38 3.48
CA SER A 128 -12.02 -15.47 3.31
C SER A 128 -12.70 -14.15 3.69
N ILE A 129 -12.15 -13.02 3.21
CA ILE A 129 -12.61 -11.68 3.54
C ILE A 129 -13.93 -11.42 2.81
N THR A 130 -14.95 -11.03 3.54
CA THR A 130 -16.27 -10.66 2.97
C THR A 130 -16.56 -9.18 3.09
N LYS A 131 -15.87 -8.51 4.05
CA LYS A 131 -16.05 -7.08 4.31
C LYS A 131 -14.78 -6.45 4.83
N ILE A 132 -14.52 -5.24 4.37
CA ILE A 132 -13.45 -4.35 4.85
C ILE A 132 -14.08 -3.01 5.21
N ASP A 133 -13.90 -2.54 6.46
CA ASP A 133 -14.39 -1.22 6.83
C ASP A 133 -13.49 -0.11 6.23
N LYS A 134 -12.16 -0.29 6.25
CA LYS A 134 -11.21 0.64 5.63
C LYS A 134 -10.06 -0.11 4.94
N LEU A 135 -9.84 0.19 3.68
CA LEU A 135 -8.71 -0.27 2.87
C LEU A 135 -7.79 0.92 2.58
N LEU A 136 -6.53 0.84 2.99
CA LEU A 136 -5.49 1.82 2.68
C LEU A 136 -4.54 1.21 1.64
N ILE A 137 -4.23 1.95 0.57
CA ILE A 137 -3.38 1.51 -0.53
C ILE A 137 -2.31 2.57 -0.78
N ASP A 138 -1.07 2.25 -0.39
CA ASP A 138 0.13 3.07 -0.62
C ASP A 138 1.30 2.09 -0.87
N VAL A 139 1.46 1.69 -2.14
CA VAL A 139 2.39 0.62 -2.57
C VAL A 139 3.42 1.10 -3.59
N GLU A 140 3.57 2.42 -3.70
CA GLU A 140 4.61 3.09 -4.49
C GLU A 140 4.61 2.66 -5.98
N GLY A 141 3.43 2.83 -6.63
CA GLY A 141 3.27 2.73 -8.08
C GLY A 141 2.47 1.54 -8.60
N SER A 142 1.89 0.69 -7.74
CA SER A 142 0.99 -0.40 -8.16
C SER A 142 -0.50 -0.11 -7.87
N GLU A 143 -0.84 1.03 -7.29
CA GLU A 143 -2.20 1.40 -6.83
C GLU A 143 -3.22 1.33 -7.97
N TYR A 144 -2.88 1.92 -9.14
CA TYR A 144 -3.75 1.87 -10.32
C TYR A 144 -4.07 0.43 -10.74
N ALA A 145 -3.05 -0.43 -10.81
CA ALA A 145 -3.22 -1.82 -11.22
C ALA A 145 -4.09 -2.60 -10.21
N ILE A 146 -3.92 -2.36 -8.91
CA ILE A 146 -4.73 -2.95 -7.84
C ILE A 146 -6.19 -2.49 -7.97
N LEU A 147 -6.42 -1.18 -8.06
CA LEU A 147 -7.77 -0.60 -8.12
C LEU A 147 -8.50 -0.95 -9.42
N LYS A 148 -7.79 -1.05 -10.53
CA LYS A 148 -8.36 -1.50 -11.81
C LYS A 148 -8.90 -2.92 -11.72
N ASN A 149 -8.19 -3.81 -11.03
CA ASN A 149 -8.50 -5.24 -10.99
C ASN A 149 -9.41 -5.66 -9.82
N ILE A 150 -9.64 -4.80 -8.82
CA ILE A 150 -10.57 -5.13 -7.74
C ILE A 150 -12.01 -5.26 -8.23
N ASP A 151 -12.69 -6.34 -7.85
CA ASP A 151 -14.11 -6.54 -8.12
C ASP A 151 -14.96 -6.06 -6.94
N LEU A 152 -15.42 -4.80 -7.00
CA LEU A 152 -16.20 -4.16 -5.95
C LEU A 152 -17.61 -4.73 -5.77
N ASN A 153 -18.06 -5.61 -6.68
CA ASN A 153 -19.32 -6.34 -6.53
C ASN A 153 -19.18 -7.60 -5.67
N LYS A 154 -17.96 -8.16 -5.60
CA LYS A 154 -17.69 -9.38 -4.83
C LYS A 154 -17.28 -9.14 -3.39
N ILE A 155 -16.82 -7.93 -3.07
CA ILE A 155 -16.38 -7.57 -1.73
C ILE A 155 -17.01 -6.27 -1.26
N ASN A 156 -17.50 -6.25 -0.03
CA ASN A 156 -18.02 -5.04 0.59
C ASN A 156 -16.89 -4.26 1.25
N ILE A 157 -16.41 -3.17 0.60
CA ILE A 157 -15.45 -2.26 1.19
C ILE A 157 -16.15 -0.93 1.45
N LYS A 158 -16.15 -0.46 2.70
CA LYS A 158 -16.83 0.79 3.03
C LYS A 158 -16.03 2.02 2.62
N LYS A 159 -14.72 2.01 2.90
CA LYS A 159 -13.82 3.14 2.60
C LYS A 159 -12.55 2.62 1.96
N ILE A 160 -12.13 3.27 0.88
CA ILE A 160 -10.86 3.03 0.20
C ILE A 160 -10.10 4.34 0.17
N ILE A 161 -8.91 4.37 0.75
CA ILE A 161 -7.98 5.50 0.65
C ILE A 161 -6.79 5.03 -0.16
N PHE A 162 -6.44 5.80 -1.18
CA PHE A 162 -5.34 5.42 -2.06
C PHE A 162 -4.56 6.64 -2.54
N GLU A 163 -3.27 6.42 -2.74
CA GLU A 163 -2.40 7.39 -3.37
C GLU A 163 -2.58 7.36 -4.90
N TYR A 164 -2.69 8.53 -5.54
CA TYR A 164 -2.86 8.62 -7.00
C TYR A 164 -1.71 9.36 -7.73
N LYS A 165 -0.74 9.87 -6.97
CA LYS A 165 0.34 10.73 -7.51
C LYS A 165 1.17 10.09 -8.63
N HIS A 166 1.16 8.76 -8.75
CA HIS A 166 1.95 8.00 -9.72
C HIS A 166 1.11 7.42 -10.89
N PHE A 167 -0.20 7.68 -10.95
CA PHE A 167 -1.09 7.06 -11.96
C PHE A 167 -0.75 7.48 -13.39
N ASP A 168 -0.72 8.77 -13.64
CA ASP A 168 -0.59 9.36 -14.97
C ASP A 168 0.73 10.15 -15.13
N GLY A 169 1.67 9.98 -14.22
CA GLY A 169 2.88 10.75 -14.02
C GLY A 169 2.90 11.41 -12.64
N TYR A 170 4.06 11.93 -12.23
CA TYR A 170 4.20 12.48 -10.89
C TYR A 170 3.27 13.68 -10.65
N LYS A 171 2.31 13.51 -9.73
CA LYS A 171 1.28 14.52 -9.37
C LYS A 171 0.45 15.03 -10.54
N THR A 172 0.29 14.23 -11.59
CA THR A 172 -0.56 14.58 -12.73
C THR A 172 -1.86 13.77 -12.71
N THR A 173 -2.92 14.38 -13.17
CA THR A 173 -4.22 13.72 -13.38
C THR A 173 -4.42 13.41 -14.85
N GLY A 174 -4.96 12.24 -15.18
CA GLY A 174 -5.16 11.82 -16.54
C GLY A 174 -6.09 10.60 -16.65
N LYS A 175 -5.97 9.88 -17.76
CA LYS A 175 -6.90 8.79 -18.12
C LYS A 175 -6.99 7.66 -17.09
N LYS A 176 -5.88 7.33 -16.41
CA LYS A 176 -5.90 6.26 -15.41
C LYS A 176 -6.70 6.67 -14.18
N LEU A 177 -6.51 7.90 -13.72
CA LEU A 177 -7.31 8.40 -12.60
C LEU A 177 -8.79 8.50 -12.98
N GLU A 178 -9.11 9.04 -14.17
CA GLU A 178 -10.48 9.11 -14.67
C GLU A 178 -11.15 7.73 -14.75
N GLU A 179 -10.43 6.70 -15.20
CA GLU A 179 -10.92 5.31 -15.24
C GLU A 179 -11.28 4.81 -13.84
N ILE A 180 -10.44 5.05 -12.85
CA ILE A 180 -10.70 4.62 -11.46
C ILE A 180 -11.86 5.39 -10.84
N LEU A 181 -11.92 6.70 -11.04
CA LEU A 181 -13.03 7.52 -10.55
C LEU A 181 -14.38 7.08 -11.13
N LYS A 182 -14.43 6.81 -12.45
CA LYS A 182 -15.61 6.26 -13.11
C LYS A 182 -16.00 4.89 -12.56
N LYS A 183 -15.02 4.02 -12.29
CA LYS A 183 -15.28 2.71 -11.68
C LYS A 183 -15.91 2.86 -10.30
N PHE A 184 -15.44 3.79 -9.47
CA PHE A 184 -16.03 4.05 -8.15
C PHE A 184 -17.47 4.56 -8.26
N ASP A 185 -17.73 5.54 -9.12
CA ASP A 185 -19.09 6.05 -9.39
C ASP A 185 -20.05 4.93 -9.80
N GLN A 186 -19.65 4.07 -10.75
CA GLN A 186 -20.43 2.92 -11.21
C GLN A 186 -20.71 1.87 -10.12
N ASN A 187 -19.96 1.87 -9.02
CA ASN A 187 -20.11 0.95 -7.89
C ASN A 187 -20.68 1.63 -6.63
N ASN A 188 -21.33 2.79 -6.80
CA ASN A 188 -21.98 3.56 -5.73
C ASN A 188 -20.98 4.02 -4.63
N TYR A 189 -19.83 4.59 -5.04
CA TYR A 189 -18.91 5.27 -4.14
C TYR A 189 -18.92 6.77 -4.42
N SER A 190 -19.02 7.58 -3.36
CA SER A 190 -18.65 8.98 -3.41
C SER A 190 -17.13 9.12 -3.33
N VAL A 191 -16.57 10.07 -4.06
CA VAL A 191 -15.12 10.27 -4.11
C VAL A 191 -14.78 11.70 -3.72
N SER A 192 -13.79 11.86 -2.83
CA SER A 192 -13.26 13.15 -2.40
C SER A 192 -11.74 13.12 -2.28
N LYS A 193 -11.09 14.25 -2.58
CA LYS A 193 -9.66 14.42 -2.31
C LYS A 193 -9.44 14.68 -0.83
N ILE A 194 -8.50 13.95 -0.21
CA ILE A 194 -8.04 14.19 1.16
C ILE A 194 -6.96 15.27 1.14
N ASP A 195 -6.01 15.13 0.20
CA ASP A 195 -4.89 16.03 0.00
C ASP A 195 -4.41 15.99 -1.47
N GLU A 196 -3.20 16.50 -1.74
CA GLU A 196 -2.62 16.55 -3.09
C GLU A 196 -2.21 15.17 -3.66
N GLU A 197 -2.14 14.14 -2.82
CA GLU A 197 -1.64 12.81 -3.18
C GLU A 197 -2.68 11.72 -2.97
N ASN A 198 -3.68 11.93 -2.08
CA ASN A 198 -4.61 10.92 -1.60
C ASN A 198 -6.06 11.21 -1.92
N ILE A 199 -6.78 10.16 -2.28
CA ILE A 199 -8.23 10.16 -2.53
C ILE A 199 -8.92 9.19 -1.58
N LEU A 200 -10.08 9.61 -1.07
CA LEU A 200 -11.04 8.77 -0.36
C LEU A 200 -12.20 8.42 -1.29
N ALA A 201 -12.48 7.13 -1.45
CA ALA A 201 -13.72 6.61 -1.99
C ALA A 201 -14.54 5.96 -0.86
N GLU A 202 -15.76 6.42 -0.66
CA GLU A 202 -16.65 5.97 0.42
C GLU A 202 -17.95 5.44 -0.16
N LYS A 203 -18.34 4.23 0.22
CA LYS A 203 -19.55 3.57 -0.28
C LYS A 203 -20.80 4.28 0.23
N LEU A 204 -21.69 4.63 -0.68
CA LEU A 204 -22.96 5.30 -0.41
C LEU A 204 -24.01 4.37 0.20
#